data_ddfb87d8d1a62fd58c2a91147766de62
#
_entry.id   ddfb87d8d1a62fd58c2a91147766de62
#
_cell.length_a   1.000
_cell.length_b   1.000
_cell.length_c   1.000
_cell.angle_alpha   90.00
_cell.angle_beta   90.00
_cell.angle_gamma   90.00
#
_symmetry.space_group_name_H-M   'P 1'
#
loop_
_entity.id
_entity.type
_entity.pdbx_description
1 polymer ?
#
loop_
_entity_poly.entity_id
_entity_poly.type
_entity_poly.pdbx_seq_one_letter_code
_entity_poly.pdbx_strand_id
1 'polypeptide(L)'
;MSEQPQITIGILHAERIAFVLQGGYRDNEGRNVEGEQSVRYVQNGIEWNGAVYERLCFTPSDKSSKFLLRDVVIGIGFHWQRTEDQTFRGGLEFIVEDGMLTAVNRIGVESYLFSVIASEMSASASPALLRAHAVISRSWVLAQIAQREIPFRTKSCRNESQKNDPYSRIRWYDREEHTLYDVCADDHCQRYQGITRTYGHEQAVREAIEATWGEVLTYDGTICDARFSKCCGGVSEAFESCWEEVPHPYLIPVRDSGETRELPDLTDEAAAERWITTYPESYCDTQDPTVLGQVLNGYDRETSDFYRWQVSYTAEELSELVARRSGIDFGTILNLIPVERGASGRLIRLKIVGTKRAMVIGKELEIRRILSETHLYSSAFVVRREGNRFILLGAGWGHGVGLCQIGAAVMGAKGIPYDRILLHYYTGARIEKLYERE
;
A
#
# COMPACT_ATOMS: atom_id res chain seq x y z
N MET A 1 30.03 -11.80 0.33
CA MET A 1 29.03 -10.73 0.19
C MET A 1 27.81 -11.40 -0.42
N SER A 2 26.63 -11.19 0.13
CA SER A 2 25.40 -11.81 -0.42
C SER A 2 24.98 -11.03 -1.66
N GLU A 3 24.59 -11.75 -2.73
CA GLU A 3 23.94 -11.16 -3.90
C GLU A 3 22.65 -10.44 -3.48
N GLN A 4 22.20 -9.45 -4.27
CA GLN A 4 20.92 -8.81 -4.04
C GLN A 4 19.79 -9.85 -4.12
N PRO A 5 18.80 -9.81 -3.22
CA PRO A 5 17.67 -10.73 -3.24
C PRO A 5 16.87 -10.63 -4.55
N GLN A 6 16.37 -11.77 -5.02
CA GLN A 6 15.39 -11.83 -6.11
C GLN A 6 13.98 -11.86 -5.52
N ILE A 7 13.05 -11.21 -6.20
CA ILE A 7 11.63 -11.17 -5.82
C ILE A 7 10.74 -11.56 -6.98
N THR A 8 9.55 -12.06 -6.64
CA THR A 8 8.50 -12.45 -7.59
C THR A 8 7.25 -11.62 -7.36
N ILE A 9 6.74 -11.00 -8.44
CA ILE A 9 5.61 -10.07 -8.39
C ILE A 9 4.48 -10.57 -9.29
N GLY A 10 3.31 -10.91 -8.73
CA GLY A 10 2.10 -11.18 -9.49
C GLY A 10 1.51 -9.89 -10.05
N ILE A 11 1.34 -9.82 -11.39
CA ILE A 11 0.96 -8.57 -12.07
C ILE A 11 -0.45 -8.64 -12.64
N LEU A 12 -0.76 -9.69 -13.39
CA LEU A 12 -2.00 -9.81 -14.15
C LEU A 12 -2.57 -11.22 -14.00
N HIS A 13 -3.86 -11.29 -13.72
CA HIS A 13 -4.60 -12.54 -13.57
C HIS A 13 -5.72 -12.59 -14.59
N ALA A 14 -5.65 -13.56 -15.56
CA ALA A 14 -6.61 -13.67 -16.66
C ALA A 14 -6.59 -15.07 -17.32
N GLU A 15 -7.66 -15.44 -18.03
CA GLU A 15 -7.71 -16.68 -18.83
C GLU A 15 -6.74 -16.65 -20.02
N ARG A 16 -6.49 -15.45 -20.57
CA ARG A 16 -5.57 -15.22 -21.67
C ARG A 16 -4.77 -13.96 -21.43
N ILE A 17 -3.45 -14.01 -21.66
CA ILE A 17 -2.54 -12.87 -21.50
C ILE A 17 -1.77 -12.68 -22.79
N ALA A 18 -1.83 -11.47 -23.35
CA ALA A 18 -1.03 -11.02 -24.47
C ALA A 18 0.16 -10.22 -23.97
N PHE A 19 1.32 -10.43 -24.56
CA PHE A 19 2.55 -9.75 -24.17
C PHE A 19 3.53 -9.60 -25.31
N VAL A 20 4.53 -8.73 -25.16
CA VAL A 20 5.58 -8.50 -26.15
C VAL A 20 6.93 -8.65 -25.48
N LEU A 21 7.81 -9.50 -26.01
CA LEU A 21 9.20 -9.65 -25.57
C LEU A 21 10.10 -8.78 -26.42
N GLN A 22 10.92 -7.96 -25.80
CA GLN A 22 11.80 -6.98 -26.44
C GLN A 22 13.25 -7.16 -25.98
N GLY A 23 14.21 -7.27 -26.91
CA GLY A 23 15.62 -7.38 -26.61
C GLY A 23 16.09 -8.80 -26.25
N GLY A 24 15.38 -9.81 -26.73
CA GLY A 24 15.73 -11.23 -26.61
C GLY A 24 15.42 -11.86 -25.25
N TYR A 25 14.68 -12.95 -25.30
CA TYR A 25 14.37 -13.81 -24.17
C TYR A 25 14.64 -15.25 -24.52
N ARG A 26 14.81 -16.11 -23.52
CA ARG A 26 14.89 -17.56 -23.65
C ARG A 26 13.75 -18.21 -22.92
N ASP A 27 13.09 -19.18 -23.59
CA ASP A 27 12.06 -20.00 -22.99
C ASP A 27 12.61 -21.12 -22.07
N ASN A 28 11.75 -21.97 -21.56
CA ASN A 28 12.11 -23.12 -20.70
C ASN A 28 13.15 -24.06 -21.34
N GLU A 29 13.19 -24.14 -22.66
CA GLU A 29 14.10 -25.02 -23.43
C GLU A 29 15.35 -24.28 -23.91
N GLY A 30 15.51 -22.99 -23.53
CA GLY A 30 16.64 -22.16 -23.93
C GLY A 30 16.54 -21.58 -25.35
N ARG A 31 15.42 -21.71 -26.03
CA ARG A 31 15.18 -21.17 -27.38
C ARG A 31 14.97 -19.66 -27.28
N ASN A 32 15.51 -18.93 -28.25
CA ASN A 32 15.30 -17.48 -28.33
C ASN A 32 13.85 -17.17 -28.72
N VAL A 33 13.23 -16.25 -27.98
CA VAL A 33 11.87 -15.77 -28.21
C VAL A 33 11.87 -14.24 -28.18
N GLU A 34 11.18 -13.64 -29.13
CA GLU A 34 11.02 -12.18 -29.23
C GLU A 34 9.68 -11.83 -29.91
N GLY A 35 9.25 -10.59 -29.76
CA GLY A 35 8.04 -10.05 -30.38
C GLY A 35 6.75 -10.40 -29.65
N GLU A 36 5.63 -10.28 -30.37
CA GLU A 36 4.30 -10.49 -29.82
C GLU A 36 4.04 -11.97 -29.53
N GLN A 37 3.50 -12.23 -28.35
CA GLN A 37 3.20 -13.54 -27.80
C GLN A 37 1.83 -13.54 -27.13
N SER A 38 1.23 -14.72 -26.97
CA SER A 38 0.07 -14.89 -26.10
C SER A 38 0.05 -16.28 -25.47
N VAL A 39 -0.42 -16.34 -24.24
CA VAL A 39 -0.67 -17.58 -23.50
C VAL A 39 -2.15 -17.66 -23.15
N ARG A 40 -2.67 -18.87 -23.01
CA ARG A 40 -4.03 -19.10 -22.51
C ARG A 40 -4.07 -20.22 -21.49
N TYR A 41 -5.00 -20.13 -20.56
CA TYR A 41 -5.32 -21.23 -19.66
C TYR A 41 -6.00 -22.36 -20.42
N VAL A 42 -5.58 -23.58 -20.14
CA VAL A 42 -6.23 -24.83 -20.59
C VAL A 42 -6.34 -25.75 -19.39
N GLN A 43 -7.24 -26.73 -19.47
CA GLN A 43 -7.61 -27.60 -18.34
C GLN A 43 -6.44 -28.28 -17.61
N ASN A 44 -5.25 -28.32 -18.14
CA ASN A 44 -4.08 -28.94 -17.52
C ASN A 44 -2.84 -28.05 -17.57
N GLY A 45 -2.98 -26.74 -17.73
CA GLY A 45 -1.84 -25.83 -17.71
C GLY A 45 -1.93 -24.62 -18.62
N ILE A 46 -0.80 -24.22 -19.14
CA ILE A 46 -0.55 -23.01 -19.91
C ILE A 46 -0.30 -23.41 -21.36
N GLU A 47 -1.20 -23.07 -22.25
CA GLU A 47 -0.96 -23.27 -23.68
C GLU A 47 -0.16 -22.11 -24.28
N TRP A 48 0.94 -22.44 -24.92
CA TRP A 48 1.78 -21.54 -25.70
C TRP A 48 2.32 -22.25 -26.94
N ASN A 49 2.17 -21.65 -28.12
CA ASN A 49 2.65 -22.19 -29.41
C ASN A 49 2.26 -23.66 -29.68
N GLY A 50 1.05 -24.07 -29.25
CA GLY A 50 0.53 -25.43 -29.46
C GLY A 50 1.06 -26.49 -28.48
N ALA A 51 1.89 -26.10 -27.51
CA ALA A 51 2.33 -26.95 -26.42
C ALA A 51 1.70 -26.51 -25.09
N VAL A 52 1.60 -27.44 -24.13
CA VAL A 52 1.03 -27.18 -22.79
C VAL A 52 2.14 -27.34 -21.76
N TYR A 53 2.25 -26.35 -20.88
CA TYR A 53 3.25 -26.25 -19.83
C TYR A 53 2.57 -26.16 -18.47
N GLU A 54 3.15 -26.76 -17.44
CA GLU A 54 2.76 -26.54 -16.04
C GLU A 54 3.20 -25.15 -15.58
N ARG A 55 4.40 -24.73 -16.00
CA ARG A 55 5.01 -23.42 -15.73
C ARG A 55 5.78 -22.97 -16.96
N LEU A 56 5.57 -21.74 -17.41
CA LEU A 56 6.22 -21.20 -18.59
C LEU A 56 7.04 -19.97 -18.19
N CYS A 57 8.36 -20.01 -18.47
CA CYS A 57 9.29 -18.95 -18.08
C CYS A 57 9.97 -18.36 -19.30
N PHE A 58 10.15 -17.04 -19.28
CA PHE A 58 10.94 -16.29 -20.24
C PHE A 58 12.05 -15.55 -19.49
N THR A 59 13.29 -15.99 -19.70
CA THR A 59 14.48 -15.43 -19.05
C THR A 59 15.13 -14.39 -19.96
N PRO A 60 15.41 -13.15 -19.50
CA PRO A 60 16.03 -12.14 -20.31
C PRO A 60 17.46 -12.53 -20.72
N SER A 61 17.82 -12.26 -21.96
CA SER A 61 19.18 -12.54 -22.49
C SER A 61 20.22 -11.54 -21.98
N ASP A 62 19.78 -10.33 -21.64
CA ASP A 62 20.64 -9.27 -21.08
C ASP A 62 19.82 -8.30 -20.19
N LYS A 63 20.54 -7.36 -19.54
CA LYS A 63 19.92 -6.37 -18.61
C LYS A 63 19.07 -5.31 -19.33
N SER A 64 19.14 -5.17 -20.64
CA SER A 64 18.33 -4.23 -21.43
C SER A 64 17.00 -4.84 -21.88
N SER A 65 16.89 -6.17 -21.85
CA SER A 65 15.66 -6.90 -22.22
C SER A 65 14.46 -6.45 -21.37
N LYS A 66 13.31 -6.30 -22.03
CA LYS A 66 12.06 -5.83 -21.44
C LYS A 66 10.90 -6.67 -21.96
N PHE A 67 9.84 -6.75 -21.20
CA PHE A 67 8.58 -7.27 -21.69
C PHE A 67 7.44 -6.28 -21.42
N LEU A 68 6.48 -6.24 -22.32
CA LEU A 68 5.24 -5.47 -22.17
C LEU A 68 4.11 -6.45 -21.91
N LEU A 69 3.33 -6.21 -20.86
CA LEU A 69 2.04 -6.87 -20.64
C LEU A 69 0.94 -5.94 -21.13
N ARG A 70 -0.01 -6.48 -21.90
CA ARG A 70 -1.18 -5.74 -22.36
C ARG A 70 -2.30 -5.84 -21.35
N ASP A 71 -3.13 -4.81 -21.31
CA ASP A 71 -4.37 -4.77 -20.56
C ASP A 71 -4.20 -5.05 -19.05
N VAL A 72 -3.13 -4.55 -18.42
CA VAL A 72 -2.92 -4.66 -16.98
C VAL A 72 -3.93 -3.79 -16.25
N VAL A 73 -4.75 -4.42 -15.38
CA VAL A 73 -5.71 -3.70 -14.54
C VAL A 73 -4.99 -3.12 -13.33
N ILE A 74 -5.13 -1.82 -13.09
CA ILE A 74 -4.55 -1.11 -11.95
C ILE A 74 -5.64 -0.42 -11.13
N GLY A 75 -5.38 -0.23 -9.82
CA GLY A 75 -6.29 0.41 -8.89
C GLY A 75 -7.55 -0.41 -8.66
N ILE A 76 -7.40 -1.70 -8.49
CA ILE A 76 -8.51 -2.65 -8.34
C ILE A 76 -9.39 -2.24 -7.15
N GLY A 77 -10.68 -1.96 -7.43
CA GLY A 77 -11.64 -1.52 -6.43
C GLY A 77 -11.56 -0.04 -6.03
N PHE A 78 -10.71 0.76 -6.68
CA PHE A 78 -10.66 2.22 -6.52
C PHE A 78 -11.42 2.94 -7.63
N HIS A 79 -11.81 4.21 -7.39
CA HIS A 79 -12.52 5.05 -8.37
C HIS A 79 -11.69 5.32 -9.64
N TRP A 80 -10.37 5.16 -9.59
CA TRP A 80 -9.44 5.33 -10.70
C TRP A 80 -9.02 4.00 -11.36
N GLN A 81 -9.70 2.89 -11.08
CA GLN A 81 -9.46 1.60 -11.72
C GLN A 81 -9.52 1.73 -13.24
N ARG A 82 -8.48 1.24 -13.91
CA ARG A 82 -8.36 1.27 -15.37
C ARG A 82 -7.43 0.18 -15.87
N THR A 83 -7.36 0.06 -17.18
CA THR A 83 -6.49 -0.89 -17.89
C THR A 83 -5.40 -0.13 -18.63
N GLU A 84 -4.16 -0.58 -18.50
CA GLU A 84 -2.99 0.03 -19.15
C GLU A 84 -2.04 -1.05 -19.69
N ASP A 85 -1.35 -0.75 -20.80
CA ASP A 85 -0.18 -1.51 -21.23
C ASP A 85 1.02 -1.11 -20.39
N GLN A 86 1.70 -2.09 -19.78
CA GLN A 86 2.82 -1.82 -18.87
C GLN A 86 4.09 -2.56 -19.29
N THR A 87 5.23 -1.88 -19.25
CA THR A 87 6.54 -2.43 -19.59
C THR A 87 7.37 -2.70 -18.35
N PHE A 88 7.99 -3.88 -18.29
CA PHE A 88 8.78 -4.36 -17.16
C PHE A 88 10.16 -4.83 -17.61
N ARG A 89 11.10 -4.92 -16.66
CA ARG A 89 12.40 -5.58 -16.81
C ARG A 89 12.40 -6.92 -16.09
N GLY A 90 13.45 -7.74 -16.34
CA GLY A 90 13.62 -9.02 -15.65
C GLY A 90 12.91 -10.17 -16.35
N GLY A 91 12.73 -11.28 -15.64
CA GLY A 91 12.07 -12.47 -16.14
C GLY A 91 10.56 -12.37 -16.10
N LEU A 92 9.90 -13.01 -17.05
CA LEU A 92 8.45 -13.17 -17.09
C LEU A 92 8.13 -14.65 -16.93
N GLU A 93 7.22 -14.96 -16.02
CA GLU A 93 6.77 -16.31 -15.73
C GLU A 93 5.25 -16.35 -15.74
N PHE A 94 4.69 -17.44 -16.23
CA PHE A 94 3.26 -17.74 -16.14
C PHE A 94 3.04 -18.95 -15.27
N ILE A 95 2.09 -18.85 -14.36
CA ILE A 95 1.64 -19.92 -13.46
C ILE A 95 0.12 -20.02 -13.52
N VAL A 96 -0.41 -21.17 -13.09
CA VAL A 96 -1.86 -21.37 -12.93
C VAL A 96 -2.25 -21.13 -11.48
N GLU A 97 -3.23 -20.28 -11.27
CA GLU A 97 -3.80 -19.93 -9.97
C GLU A 97 -5.33 -19.84 -10.12
N ASP A 98 -6.07 -20.58 -9.29
CA ASP A 98 -7.54 -20.59 -9.28
C ASP A 98 -8.23 -20.77 -10.65
N GLY A 99 -7.62 -21.60 -11.53
CA GLY A 99 -8.16 -21.89 -12.85
C GLY A 99 -7.96 -20.79 -13.89
N MET A 100 -7.05 -19.87 -13.66
CA MET A 100 -6.60 -18.82 -14.58
C MET A 100 -5.08 -18.72 -14.60
N LEU A 101 -4.55 -17.86 -15.46
CA LEU A 101 -3.12 -17.56 -15.53
C LEU A 101 -2.78 -16.36 -14.66
N THR A 102 -1.66 -16.44 -13.95
CA THR A 102 -1.03 -15.26 -13.34
C THR A 102 0.31 -15.00 -14.02
N ALA A 103 0.47 -13.77 -14.55
CA ALA A 103 1.76 -13.28 -15.03
C ALA A 103 2.60 -12.82 -13.84
N VAL A 104 3.76 -13.42 -13.64
CA VAL A 104 4.68 -13.15 -12.54
C VAL A 104 5.98 -12.58 -13.10
N ASN A 105 6.41 -11.43 -12.57
CA ASN A 105 7.73 -10.88 -12.88
C ASN A 105 8.76 -11.38 -11.85
N ARG A 106 9.91 -11.85 -12.32
CA ARG A 106 11.07 -12.22 -11.50
C ARG A 106 12.19 -11.20 -11.70
N ILE A 107 12.59 -10.50 -10.62
CA ILE A 107 13.51 -9.39 -10.73
C ILE A 107 14.31 -9.18 -9.44
N GLY A 108 15.52 -8.62 -9.52
CA GLY A 108 16.28 -8.21 -8.36
C GLY A 108 15.64 -7.02 -7.64
N VAL A 109 15.75 -6.97 -6.31
CA VAL A 109 15.10 -5.97 -5.47
C VAL A 109 15.42 -4.52 -5.87
N GLU A 110 16.66 -4.22 -6.28
CA GLU A 110 17.03 -2.85 -6.68
C GLU A 110 16.35 -2.42 -8.00
N SER A 111 16.15 -3.37 -8.91
CA SER A 111 15.40 -3.12 -10.15
C SER A 111 13.89 -3.04 -9.91
N TYR A 112 13.37 -3.76 -8.93
CA TYR A 112 11.99 -3.63 -8.46
C TYR A 112 11.71 -2.22 -7.92
N LEU A 113 12.61 -1.67 -7.09
CA LEU A 113 12.47 -0.32 -6.53
C LEU A 113 12.38 0.76 -7.60
N PHE A 114 13.02 0.56 -8.75
CA PHE A 114 12.95 1.49 -9.87
C PHE A 114 11.51 1.72 -10.36
N SER A 115 10.68 0.68 -10.34
CA SER A 115 9.26 0.78 -10.66
C SER A 115 8.43 1.28 -9.47
N VAL A 116 8.65 0.73 -8.28
CA VAL A 116 7.86 1.06 -7.07
C VAL A 116 7.91 2.55 -6.75
N ILE A 117 9.10 3.14 -6.71
CA ILE A 117 9.28 4.56 -6.37
C ILE A 117 8.42 5.44 -7.28
N ALA A 118 8.47 5.20 -8.60
CA ALA A 118 7.71 5.99 -9.57
C ALA A 118 6.21 5.66 -9.61
N SER A 119 5.81 4.50 -9.08
CA SER A 119 4.41 4.09 -9.00
C SER A 119 3.72 4.61 -7.74
N GLU A 120 4.44 4.65 -6.61
CA GLU A 120 3.94 5.12 -5.32
C GLU A 120 3.93 6.64 -5.19
N MET A 121 4.91 7.32 -5.82
CA MET A 121 5.07 8.76 -5.79
C MET A 121 5.61 9.31 -7.12
N SER A 122 5.78 10.63 -7.22
CA SER A 122 6.38 11.22 -8.40
C SER A 122 7.89 10.94 -8.46
N ALA A 123 8.36 10.49 -9.61
CA ALA A 123 9.80 10.36 -9.88
C ALA A 123 10.56 11.72 -9.87
N SER A 124 9.83 12.86 -9.86
CA SER A 124 10.37 14.22 -9.72
C SER A 124 10.51 14.68 -8.27
N ALA A 125 10.29 13.80 -7.29
CA ALA A 125 10.41 14.12 -5.87
C ALA A 125 11.84 14.53 -5.48
N SER A 126 12.00 15.18 -4.33
CA SER A 126 13.30 15.59 -3.81
C SER A 126 14.23 14.39 -3.61
N PRO A 127 15.55 14.55 -3.78
CA PRO A 127 16.50 13.45 -3.56
C PRO A 127 16.39 12.82 -2.16
N ALA A 128 16.09 13.61 -1.14
CA ALA A 128 15.90 13.10 0.22
C ALA A 128 14.66 12.19 0.31
N LEU A 129 13.55 12.58 -0.30
CA LEU A 129 12.33 11.79 -0.32
C LEU A 129 12.50 10.51 -1.16
N LEU A 130 13.13 10.59 -2.35
CA LEU A 130 13.40 9.40 -3.18
C LEU A 130 14.27 8.38 -2.45
N ARG A 131 15.34 8.83 -1.74
CA ARG A 131 16.21 7.96 -0.95
C ARG A 131 15.45 7.34 0.24
N ALA A 132 14.69 8.14 0.98
CA ALA A 132 13.86 7.62 2.07
C ALA A 132 12.90 6.54 1.56
N HIS A 133 12.24 6.78 0.42
CA HIS A 133 11.30 5.83 -0.16
C HIS A 133 12.00 4.55 -0.68
N ALA A 134 13.20 4.66 -1.24
CA ALA A 134 13.99 3.49 -1.63
C ALA A 134 14.28 2.58 -0.42
N VAL A 135 14.70 3.16 0.71
CA VAL A 135 14.99 2.40 1.94
C VAL A 135 13.75 1.75 2.51
N ILE A 136 12.62 2.49 2.66
CA ILE A 136 11.40 1.90 3.24
C ILE A 136 10.78 0.84 2.34
N SER A 137 10.76 1.05 1.02
CA SER A 137 10.19 0.07 0.08
C SER A 137 11.02 -1.22 0.05
N ARG A 138 12.36 -1.10 0.12
CA ARG A 138 13.26 -2.23 0.26
C ARG A 138 13.05 -2.97 1.58
N SER A 139 13.00 -2.24 2.69
CA SER A 139 12.77 -2.81 4.02
C SER A 139 11.45 -3.55 4.07
N TRP A 140 10.38 -2.92 3.58
CA TRP A 140 9.06 -3.52 3.56
C TRP A 140 9.05 -4.83 2.78
N VAL A 141 9.47 -4.86 1.52
CA VAL A 141 9.41 -6.08 0.70
C VAL A 141 10.30 -7.19 1.24
N LEU A 142 11.49 -6.87 1.75
CA LEU A 142 12.40 -7.87 2.33
C LEU A 142 11.90 -8.40 3.68
N ALA A 143 11.25 -7.57 4.51
CA ALA A 143 10.58 -8.05 5.72
C ALA A 143 9.45 -9.04 5.38
N GLN A 144 8.75 -8.81 4.27
CA GLN A 144 7.69 -9.70 3.83
C GLN A 144 8.23 -11.07 3.37
N ILE A 145 9.32 -11.09 2.63
CA ILE A 145 9.98 -12.32 2.19
C ILE A 145 10.52 -13.09 3.40
N ALA A 146 11.23 -12.41 4.31
CA ALA A 146 11.79 -13.02 5.51
C ALA A 146 10.72 -13.67 6.42
N GLN A 147 9.54 -13.06 6.52
CA GLN A 147 8.42 -13.62 7.30
C GLN A 147 7.86 -14.91 6.70
N ARG A 148 7.94 -15.10 5.37
CA ARG A 148 7.48 -16.34 4.69
C ARG A 148 8.41 -17.51 4.95
N GLU A 149 9.69 -17.26 5.15
CA GLU A 149 10.70 -18.31 5.38
C GLU A 149 10.67 -18.87 6.81
N ILE A 150 9.91 -18.26 7.73
CA ILE A 150 9.76 -18.77 9.10
C ILE A 150 8.78 -19.96 9.10
N PRO A 151 9.25 -21.24 9.30
CA PRO A 151 8.42 -22.44 9.16
C PRO A 151 7.28 -22.58 10.18
N PHE A 152 7.26 -21.75 11.22
CA PHE A 152 6.42 -21.88 12.41
C PHE A 152 5.29 -20.86 12.58
N ARG A 153 4.98 -20.04 11.59
CA ARG A 153 3.64 -19.41 11.58
C ARG A 153 2.64 -20.50 11.18
N THR A 154 2.26 -21.29 12.18
CA THR A 154 1.26 -22.36 12.02
C THR A 154 -0.01 -21.78 11.38
N LYS A 155 -0.62 -22.52 10.46
CA LYS A 155 -1.95 -22.24 9.88
C LYS A 155 -3.03 -21.86 10.91
N SER A 156 -2.79 -22.14 12.19
CA SER A 156 -3.64 -21.78 13.34
C SER A 156 -3.68 -20.28 13.62
N CYS A 157 -2.60 -19.52 13.40
CA CYS A 157 -2.62 -18.04 13.56
C CYS A 157 -3.16 -17.33 12.31
N ARG A 158 -3.21 -18.00 11.16
CA ARG A 158 -3.64 -17.42 9.89
C ARG A 158 -5.15 -17.28 9.76
N ASN A 159 -5.94 -18.01 10.54
CA ASN A 159 -7.41 -18.03 10.43
C ASN A 159 -8.13 -16.98 11.30
N GLU A 160 -7.41 -16.09 11.99
CA GLU A 160 -8.02 -15.12 12.91
C GLU A 160 -7.93 -13.66 12.45
N SER A 161 -7.82 -13.39 11.14
CA SER A 161 -7.98 -12.02 10.59
C SER A 161 -9.41 -11.47 10.76
N GLN A 162 -10.26 -12.23 11.44
CA GLN A 162 -11.66 -11.87 11.66
C GLN A 162 -12.16 -12.41 13.01
N LYS A 163 -12.59 -11.52 13.89
CA LYS A 163 -13.35 -11.84 15.10
C LYS A 163 -14.80 -11.44 14.87
N ASN A 164 -15.69 -12.42 14.70
CA ASN A 164 -17.12 -12.18 14.50
C ASN A 164 -17.91 -12.76 15.66
N ASP A 165 -18.80 -11.96 16.18
CA ASP A 165 -19.90 -12.39 17.05
C ASP A 165 -21.21 -11.75 16.57
N PRO A 166 -22.39 -12.09 17.15
CA PRO A 166 -23.66 -11.52 16.71
C PRO A 166 -23.74 -9.98 16.78
N TYR A 167 -22.86 -9.34 17.54
CA TYR A 167 -22.86 -7.91 17.83
C TYR A 167 -21.63 -7.18 17.33
N SER A 168 -20.62 -7.91 16.85
CA SER A 168 -19.40 -7.30 16.32
C SER A 168 -18.83 -8.04 15.10
N ARG A 169 -18.20 -7.28 14.22
CA ARG A 169 -17.42 -7.77 13.08
C ARG A 169 -16.13 -6.98 13.05
N ILE A 170 -15.05 -7.57 13.59
CA ILE A 170 -13.72 -7.01 13.60
C ILE A 170 -12.87 -7.74 12.57
N ARG A 171 -12.45 -7.03 11.53
CA ARG A 171 -11.67 -7.59 10.42
C ARG A 171 -10.47 -6.72 10.12
N TRP A 172 -9.36 -7.36 9.89
CA TRP A 172 -8.17 -6.75 9.27
C TRP A 172 -7.76 -7.56 8.05
N TYR A 173 -6.99 -6.95 7.18
CA TYR A 173 -6.60 -7.53 5.91
C TYR A 173 -5.10 -7.75 5.94
N ASP A 174 -4.70 -9.01 6.08
CA ASP A 174 -3.32 -9.43 6.03
C ASP A 174 -2.98 -9.94 4.62
N ARG A 175 -1.66 -10.13 4.35
CA ARG A 175 -1.14 -10.50 3.03
C ARG A 175 -1.15 -11.99 2.75
N GLU A 176 -1.98 -12.76 3.41
CA GLU A 176 -2.03 -14.23 3.30
C GLU A 176 -2.46 -14.73 1.91
N GLU A 177 -2.88 -13.84 1.02
CA GLU A 177 -3.45 -14.20 -0.28
C GLU A 177 -2.40 -14.58 -1.33
N HIS A 178 -1.10 -14.27 -1.12
CA HIS A 178 -0.04 -14.56 -2.08
C HIS A 178 0.80 -15.77 -1.65
N THR A 179 0.47 -16.95 -2.15
CA THR A 179 1.21 -18.18 -1.84
C THR A 179 2.19 -18.59 -2.94
N LEU A 180 1.97 -18.12 -4.17
CA LEU A 180 2.72 -18.53 -5.36
C LEU A 180 3.78 -17.51 -5.82
N TYR A 181 3.72 -16.30 -5.30
CA TYR A 181 4.69 -15.21 -5.54
C TYR A 181 4.85 -14.34 -4.27
N ASP A 182 5.84 -13.46 -4.22
CA ASP A 182 6.16 -12.73 -2.99
C ASP A 182 5.20 -11.58 -2.71
N VAL A 183 4.87 -10.78 -3.72
CA VAL A 183 4.00 -9.61 -3.61
C VAL A 183 3.16 -9.46 -4.88
N CYS A 184 2.03 -8.74 -4.81
CA CYS A 184 1.29 -8.30 -6.00
C CYS A 184 1.73 -6.90 -6.45
N ALA A 185 1.28 -6.51 -7.64
CA ALA A 185 1.59 -5.23 -8.26
C ALA A 185 0.65 -4.08 -7.85
N ASP A 186 -0.38 -4.35 -7.05
CA ASP A 186 -1.45 -3.41 -6.68
C ASP A 186 -1.31 -2.85 -5.26
N ASP A 187 -2.19 -1.93 -4.90
CA ASP A 187 -2.26 -1.21 -3.60
C ASP A 187 -2.31 -2.11 -2.35
N HIS A 188 -2.66 -3.39 -2.52
CA HIS A 188 -2.60 -4.37 -1.44
C HIS A 188 -1.16 -4.57 -0.90
N CYS A 189 -0.17 -4.55 -1.79
CA CYS A 189 1.26 -4.60 -1.46
C CYS A 189 1.92 -3.23 -1.66
N GLN A 190 2.70 -3.09 -2.71
CA GLN A 190 3.27 -1.82 -3.17
C GLN A 190 2.95 -1.67 -4.65
N ARG A 191 2.52 -0.49 -5.07
CA ARG A 191 2.25 -0.22 -6.49
C ARG A 191 3.48 -0.52 -7.35
N TYR A 192 3.33 -1.45 -8.27
CA TYR A 192 4.38 -1.87 -9.20
C TYR A 192 3.85 -1.80 -10.62
N GLN A 193 3.94 -0.63 -11.26
CA GLN A 193 3.28 -0.31 -12.52
C GLN A 193 4.27 -0.20 -13.70
N GLY A 194 5.36 -0.97 -13.65
CA GLY A 194 6.37 -0.99 -14.69
C GLY A 194 7.30 0.22 -14.70
N ILE A 195 8.11 0.33 -15.77
CA ILE A 195 9.18 1.33 -15.88
C ILE A 195 8.76 2.60 -16.62
N THR A 196 7.58 2.65 -17.22
CA THR A 196 7.12 3.80 -18.03
C THR A 196 6.87 5.06 -17.21
N ARG A 197 6.55 4.90 -15.91
CA ARG A 197 6.30 6.03 -15.00
C ARG A 197 7.56 6.79 -14.57
N THR A 198 8.75 6.25 -14.82
CA THR A 198 10.02 6.95 -14.58
C THR A 198 10.42 7.88 -15.72
N TYR A 199 9.67 7.89 -16.83
CA TYR A 199 10.06 8.60 -18.04
C TYR A 199 10.40 10.08 -17.78
N GLY A 200 11.60 10.50 -18.20
CA GLY A 200 12.14 11.84 -17.97
C GLY A 200 12.77 12.09 -16.60
N HIS A 201 12.66 11.12 -15.67
CA HIS A 201 13.22 11.22 -14.30
C HIS A 201 14.03 9.97 -13.90
N GLU A 202 14.39 9.12 -14.87
CA GLU A 202 15.07 7.85 -14.63
C GLU A 202 16.39 8.03 -13.86
N GLN A 203 17.11 9.13 -14.14
CA GLN A 203 18.38 9.43 -13.51
C GLN A 203 18.22 9.69 -12.01
N ALA A 204 17.23 10.50 -11.59
CA ALA A 204 17.00 10.83 -10.19
C ALA A 204 16.61 9.60 -9.37
N VAL A 205 15.75 8.73 -9.92
CA VAL A 205 15.36 7.47 -9.28
C VAL A 205 16.56 6.53 -9.17
N ARG A 206 17.36 6.40 -10.23
CA ARG A 206 18.58 5.58 -10.25
C ARG A 206 19.58 6.06 -9.18
N GLU A 207 19.87 7.35 -9.13
CA GLU A 207 20.79 7.95 -8.15
C GLU A 207 20.32 7.72 -6.70
N ALA A 208 19.01 7.79 -6.45
CA ALA A 208 18.47 7.52 -5.13
C ALA A 208 18.67 6.06 -4.71
N ILE A 209 18.40 5.11 -5.62
CA ILE A 209 18.60 3.67 -5.37
C ILE A 209 20.09 3.36 -5.18
N GLU A 210 20.96 3.90 -6.05
CA GLU A 210 22.41 3.68 -5.98
C GLU A 210 23.02 4.25 -4.70
N ALA A 211 22.56 5.43 -4.27
CA ALA A 211 23.02 6.07 -3.02
C ALA A 211 22.60 5.33 -1.75
N THR A 212 21.54 4.52 -1.82
CA THR A 212 20.99 3.75 -0.69
C THR A 212 21.06 2.24 -0.95
N TRP A 213 21.97 1.79 -1.82
CA TRP A 213 22.06 0.39 -2.24
C TRP A 213 22.19 -0.55 -1.05
N GLY A 214 21.29 -1.51 -0.95
CA GLY A 214 21.26 -2.51 0.13
C GLY A 214 20.84 -1.98 1.51
N GLU A 215 20.56 -0.67 1.66
CA GLU A 215 20.14 -0.09 2.95
C GLU A 215 18.70 -0.45 3.29
N VAL A 216 18.50 -0.92 4.53
CA VAL A 216 17.21 -1.24 5.12
C VAL A 216 17.08 -0.65 6.50
N LEU A 217 15.85 -0.50 6.98
CA LEU A 217 15.57 -0.25 8.38
C LEU A 217 15.59 -1.56 9.16
N THR A 218 16.29 -1.58 10.28
CA THR A 218 16.34 -2.70 11.22
C THR A 218 15.98 -2.27 12.63
N TYR A 219 15.41 -3.18 13.40
CA TYR A 219 15.18 -3.06 14.83
C TYR A 219 15.53 -4.39 15.50
N ASP A 220 16.42 -4.36 16.50
CA ASP A 220 16.95 -5.56 17.15
C ASP A 220 17.43 -6.66 16.18
N GLY A 221 18.16 -6.23 15.13
CA GLY A 221 18.71 -7.13 14.11
C GLY A 221 17.69 -7.73 13.13
N THR A 222 16.42 -7.32 13.20
CA THR A 222 15.36 -7.76 12.29
C THR A 222 14.98 -6.62 11.34
N ILE A 223 14.73 -6.94 10.06
CA ILE A 223 14.28 -5.96 9.07
C ILE A 223 12.88 -5.47 9.47
N CYS A 224 12.69 -4.15 9.50
CA CYS A 224 11.41 -3.53 9.84
C CYS A 224 10.35 -3.74 8.75
N ASP A 225 9.13 -4.05 9.15
CA ASP A 225 7.94 -3.89 8.32
C ASP A 225 7.66 -2.39 8.15
N ALA A 226 8.36 -1.77 7.20
CA ALA A 226 8.43 -0.31 7.05
C ALA A 226 7.17 0.24 6.35
N ARG A 227 6.04 0.26 7.06
CA ARG A 227 4.75 0.78 6.59
C ARG A 227 4.80 2.28 6.31
N PHE A 228 4.04 2.73 5.32
CA PHE A 228 3.89 4.14 4.97
C PHE A 228 2.48 4.44 4.47
N SER A 229 2.07 5.69 4.57
CA SER A 229 0.75 6.14 4.08
C SER A 229 0.83 7.56 3.51
N LYS A 230 -0.17 7.95 2.75
CA LYS A 230 -0.21 9.24 2.05
C LYS A 230 -0.13 10.42 3.03
N CYS A 231 -1.00 10.45 4.06
CA CYS A 231 -1.07 11.53 5.03
C CYS A 231 -1.50 11.00 6.41
N CYS A 232 -0.69 11.24 7.45
CA CYS A 232 -1.03 10.81 8.81
C CYS A 232 -2.11 11.66 9.49
N GLY A 233 -2.31 12.93 9.02
CA GLY A 233 -3.24 13.88 9.65
C GLY A 233 -2.67 14.60 10.85
N GLY A 234 -1.32 14.57 11.01
CA GLY A 234 -0.55 15.27 12.04
C GLY A 234 -0.03 14.40 13.18
N VAL A 235 -0.53 13.17 13.32
CA VAL A 235 -0.01 12.12 14.21
C VAL A 235 -0.07 10.79 13.49
N SER A 236 1.02 10.02 13.50
CA SER A 236 1.01 8.66 12.94
C SER A 236 0.30 7.67 13.88
N GLU A 237 -0.13 6.53 13.34
CA GLU A 237 -0.87 5.51 14.08
C GLU A 237 0.03 4.34 14.48
N ALA A 238 -0.36 3.59 15.51
CA ALA A 238 0.24 2.33 15.88
C ALA A 238 -0.19 1.21 14.94
N PHE A 239 0.70 0.24 14.70
CA PHE A 239 0.45 -0.88 13.78
C PHE A 239 -0.79 -1.70 14.17
N GLU A 240 -0.92 -2.04 15.45
CA GLU A 240 -1.99 -2.88 16.00
C GLU A 240 -3.39 -2.25 15.91
N SER A 241 -3.47 -0.95 15.66
CA SER A 241 -4.74 -0.26 15.39
C SER A 241 -5.34 -0.66 14.03
N CYS A 242 -4.51 -1.02 13.08
CA CYS A 242 -4.90 -1.30 11.70
C CYS A 242 -4.91 -2.79 11.35
N TRP A 243 -4.00 -3.57 11.94
CA TRP A 243 -3.81 -5.00 11.67
C TRP A 243 -3.95 -5.86 12.93
N GLU A 244 -3.21 -6.97 13.01
CA GLU A 244 -3.20 -7.84 14.19
C GLU A 244 -2.73 -7.11 15.45
N GLU A 245 -3.13 -7.61 16.62
CA GLU A 245 -2.80 -7.04 17.92
C GLU A 245 -1.35 -7.42 18.36
N VAL A 246 -0.37 -7.17 17.48
CA VAL A 246 1.06 -7.40 17.73
C VAL A 246 1.78 -6.06 17.61
N PRO A 247 2.23 -5.45 18.71
CA PRO A 247 2.90 -4.17 18.67
C PRO A 247 4.28 -4.29 18.01
N HIS A 248 4.60 -3.33 17.15
CA HIS A 248 5.91 -3.15 16.57
C HIS A 248 6.61 -1.94 17.23
N PRO A 249 7.68 -2.13 18.00
CA PRO A 249 8.31 -1.05 18.79
C PRO A 249 8.80 0.14 17.97
N TYR A 250 9.01 -0.05 16.67
CA TYR A 250 9.43 0.99 15.71
C TYR A 250 8.26 1.63 14.94
N LEU A 251 7.03 1.09 15.04
CA LEU A 251 5.80 1.64 14.42
C LEU A 251 4.86 2.20 15.49
N ILE A 252 5.43 2.99 16.39
CA ILE A 252 4.68 3.70 17.42
C ILE A 252 4.20 5.07 16.90
N PRO A 253 3.17 5.65 17.51
CA PRO A 253 2.69 6.97 17.15
C PRO A 253 3.76 8.04 17.32
N VAL A 254 3.92 8.91 16.31
CA VAL A 254 4.81 10.08 16.38
C VAL A 254 4.07 11.34 15.93
N ARG A 255 4.45 12.47 16.51
CA ARG A 255 3.98 13.78 16.08
C ARG A 255 4.67 14.16 14.77
N ASP A 256 3.88 14.45 13.73
CA ASP A 256 4.37 14.86 12.42
C ASP A 256 4.77 16.36 12.42
N SER A 257 5.78 16.73 13.22
CA SER A 257 6.26 18.10 13.37
C SER A 257 7.74 18.16 13.70
N GLY A 258 8.37 19.35 13.45
CA GLY A 258 9.80 19.56 13.73
C GLY A 258 10.14 19.81 15.20
N GLU A 259 9.14 20.08 16.02
CA GLU A 259 9.33 20.31 17.45
C GLU A 259 9.01 19.06 18.24
N THR A 260 9.77 18.80 19.30
CA THR A 260 9.46 17.75 20.28
C THR A 260 8.25 18.20 21.10
N ARG A 261 7.07 18.01 20.55
CA ARG A 261 5.81 18.28 21.25
C ARG A 261 5.26 17.00 21.81
N GLU A 262 4.63 17.04 22.96
CA GLU A 262 3.89 15.91 23.51
C GLU A 262 2.83 15.43 22.53
N LEU A 263 2.69 14.11 22.45
CA LEU A 263 1.58 13.51 21.69
C LEU A 263 0.26 13.89 22.36
N PRO A 264 -0.71 14.41 21.60
CA PRO A 264 -2.06 14.58 22.13
C PRO A 264 -2.68 13.21 22.42
N ASP A 265 -3.45 13.09 23.49
CA ASP A 265 -4.25 11.89 23.71
C ASP A 265 -5.50 11.91 22.82
N LEU A 266 -5.35 11.38 21.60
CA LEU A 266 -6.47 11.31 20.62
C LEU A 266 -7.29 10.02 20.76
N THR A 267 -7.05 9.22 21.79
CA THR A 267 -7.95 8.13 22.20
C THR A 267 -9.18 8.69 22.92
N ASP A 268 -9.07 9.88 23.53
CA ASP A 268 -10.19 10.65 24.07
C ASP A 268 -11.02 11.29 22.93
N GLU A 269 -12.33 11.06 22.93
CA GLU A 269 -13.23 11.51 21.87
C GLU A 269 -13.25 13.03 21.73
N ALA A 270 -13.26 13.79 22.83
CA ALA A 270 -13.31 15.23 22.79
C ALA A 270 -11.99 15.85 22.31
N ALA A 271 -10.85 15.22 22.66
CA ALA A 271 -9.54 15.62 22.13
C ALA A 271 -9.42 15.29 20.66
N ALA A 272 -9.89 14.11 20.22
CA ALA A 272 -9.93 13.70 18.82
C ALA A 272 -10.80 14.65 17.97
N GLU A 273 -11.99 15.01 18.48
CA GLU A 273 -12.87 15.98 17.79
C GLU A 273 -12.16 17.33 17.61
N ARG A 274 -11.58 17.89 18.67
CA ARG A 274 -10.83 19.16 18.58
C ARG A 274 -9.69 19.07 17.57
N TRP A 275 -8.93 17.95 17.58
CA TRP A 275 -7.82 17.75 16.65
C TRP A 275 -8.28 17.68 15.20
N ILE A 276 -9.29 16.87 14.92
CA ILE A 276 -9.80 16.61 13.58
C ILE A 276 -10.48 17.85 12.99
N THR A 277 -11.15 18.66 13.82
CA THR A 277 -11.88 19.84 13.36
C THR A 277 -11.06 21.14 13.35
N THR A 278 -9.78 21.06 13.73
CA THR A 278 -8.83 22.17 13.67
C THR A 278 -7.64 21.84 12.78
N TYR A 279 -6.72 22.78 12.61
CA TYR A 279 -5.49 22.65 11.80
C TYR A 279 -4.24 22.75 12.67
N PRO A 280 -3.95 21.74 13.54
CA PRO A 280 -2.73 21.74 14.33
C PRO A 280 -1.50 21.69 13.42
N GLU A 281 -0.51 22.55 13.66
CA GLU A 281 0.71 22.61 12.88
C GLU A 281 1.37 21.23 12.75
N SER A 282 1.63 20.83 11.50
CA SER A 282 2.22 19.53 11.14
C SER A 282 2.97 19.66 9.82
N TYR A 283 3.93 18.78 9.57
CA TYR A 283 4.59 18.72 8.25
C TYR A 283 3.59 18.44 7.13
N CYS A 284 2.65 17.51 7.35
CA CYS A 284 1.65 17.16 6.34
C CYS A 284 0.48 18.15 6.20
N ASP A 285 0.44 19.24 7.00
CA ASP A 285 -0.46 20.37 6.80
C ASP A 285 0.13 21.34 5.75
N THR A 286 0.07 20.96 4.49
CA THR A 286 0.59 21.76 3.38
C THR A 286 -0.38 21.84 2.23
N GLN A 287 -0.46 22.99 1.59
CA GLN A 287 -1.18 23.26 0.35
C GLN A 287 -0.21 23.61 -0.79
N ASP A 288 1.11 23.50 -0.57
CA ASP A 288 2.11 23.80 -1.59
C ASP A 288 2.01 22.77 -2.73
N PRO A 289 1.60 23.19 -3.94
CA PRO A 289 1.43 22.27 -5.07
C PRO A 289 2.74 21.62 -5.52
N THR A 290 3.87 22.27 -5.27
CA THR A 290 5.21 21.73 -5.58
C THR A 290 5.52 20.55 -4.66
N VAL A 291 5.18 20.64 -3.39
CA VAL A 291 5.38 19.56 -2.42
C VAL A 291 4.37 18.44 -2.67
N LEU A 292 3.09 18.77 -2.81
CA LEU A 292 2.04 17.80 -3.09
C LEU A 292 2.31 17.06 -4.40
N GLY A 293 2.81 17.75 -5.43
CA GLY A 293 3.20 17.16 -6.71
C GLY A 293 4.31 16.11 -6.63
N GLN A 294 5.07 16.07 -5.54
CA GLN A 294 6.08 15.02 -5.30
C GLN A 294 5.47 13.69 -4.84
N VAL A 295 4.28 13.72 -4.25
CA VAL A 295 3.66 12.56 -3.59
C VAL A 295 2.42 12.09 -4.34
N LEU A 296 1.78 12.98 -5.09
CA LEU A 296 0.52 12.72 -5.78
C LEU A 296 0.77 12.35 -7.24
N ASN A 297 0.32 11.16 -7.63
CA ASN A 297 0.21 10.77 -9.02
C ASN A 297 -0.96 11.49 -9.71
N GLY A 298 -1.08 11.40 -11.04
CA GLY A 298 -2.05 12.17 -11.82
C GLY A 298 -3.50 12.10 -11.32
N TYR A 299 -3.94 10.94 -10.87
CA TYR A 299 -5.30 10.70 -10.35
C TYR A 299 -5.47 11.06 -8.87
N ASP A 300 -4.40 11.08 -8.09
CA ASP A 300 -4.45 11.54 -6.69
C ASP A 300 -4.54 13.09 -6.63
N ARG A 301 -4.36 13.80 -7.76
CA ARG A 301 -4.43 15.27 -7.83
C ARG A 301 -5.85 15.83 -7.96
N GLU A 302 -6.86 14.98 -8.06
CA GLU A 302 -8.25 15.40 -8.18
C GLU A 302 -8.81 16.00 -6.87
N THR A 303 -8.08 15.84 -5.75
CA THR A 303 -8.40 16.46 -4.46
C THR A 303 -7.15 17.06 -3.81
N SER A 304 -7.32 18.08 -2.99
CA SER A 304 -6.29 18.68 -2.12
C SER A 304 -6.52 18.42 -0.63
N ASP A 305 -7.60 17.71 -0.29
CA ASP A 305 -8.11 17.57 1.07
C ASP A 305 -7.44 16.41 1.84
N PHE A 306 -6.11 16.33 1.80
CA PHE A 306 -5.36 15.22 2.42
C PHE A 306 -5.24 15.36 3.93
N TYR A 307 -5.03 16.59 4.40
CA TYR A 307 -4.84 16.84 5.83
C TYR A 307 -6.17 16.86 6.57
N ARG A 308 -7.18 17.52 5.99
CA ARG A 308 -8.56 17.57 6.50
C ARG A 308 -9.53 17.37 5.35
N TRP A 309 -10.56 16.57 5.56
CA TRP A 309 -11.54 16.23 4.56
C TRP A 309 -12.96 16.18 5.12
N GLN A 310 -13.94 16.27 4.25
CA GLN A 310 -15.35 16.15 4.58
C GLN A 310 -16.07 15.29 3.56
N VAL A 311 -16.94 14.40 4.06
CA VAL A 311 -17.88 13.62 3.25
C VAL A 311 -19.25 13.69 3.88
N SER A 312 -20.31 13.69 3.07
CA SER A 312 -21.68 13.84 3.55
C SER A 312 -22.61 12.89 2.82
N TYR A 313 -23.48 12.21 3.58
CA TYR A 313 -24.49 11.29 3.08
C TYR A 313 -25.85 11.64 3.69
N THR A 314 -26.95 11.41 2.98
CA THR A 314 -28.26 11.28 3.61
C THR A 314 -28.34 9.95 4.37
N ALA A 315 -29.30 9.79 5.26
CA ALA A 315 -29.51 8.52 5.98
C ALA A 315 -29.82 7.36 5.04
N GLU A 316 -30.51 7.63 3.94
CA GLU A 316 -30.85 6.67 2.89
C GLU A 316 -29.60 6.24 2.15
N GLU A 317 -28.81 7.19 1.59
CA GLU A 317 -27.55 6.93 0.88
C GLU A 317 -26.59 6.11 1.74
N LEU A 318 -26.42 6.50 3.01
CA LEU A 318 -25.55 5.80 3.94
C LEU A 318 -26.04 4.38 4.23
N SER A 319 -27.36 4.18 4.39
CA SER A 319 -27.94 2.86 4.67
C SER A 319 -27.78 1.90 3.51
N GLU A 320 -28.02 2.36 2.28
CA GLU A 320 -27.81 1.57 1.05
C GLU A 320 -26.32 1.24 0.84
N LEU A 321 -25.45 2.22 1.02
CA LEU A 321 -24.01 2.06 0.91
C LEU A 321 -23.49 1.01 1.90
N VAL A 322 -23.79 1.16 3.18
CA VAL A 322 -23.35 0.24 4.24
C VAL A 322 -23.89 -1.16 4.02
N ALA A 323 -25.16 -1.32 3.64
CA ALA A 323 -25.75 -2.63 3.35
C ALA A 323 -25.04 -3.32 2.17
N ARG A 324 -24.80 -2.60 1.08
CA ARG A 324 -24.11 -3.12 -0.12
C ARG A 324 -22.66 -3.49 0.18
N ARG A 325 -21.92 -2.61 0.88
CA ARG A 325 -20.50 -2.79 1.14
C ARG A 325 -20.18 -3.81 2.23
N SER A 326 -21.01 -3.90 3.25
CA SER A 326 -20.84 -4.85 4.36
C SER A 326 -21.54 -6.19 4.15
N GLY A 327 -22.57 -6.25 3.30
CA GLY A 327 -23.50 -7.37 3.20
C GLY A 327 -24.43 -7.51 4.43
N ILE A 328 -24.50 -6.47 5.28
CA ILE A 328 -25.31 -6.47 6.53
C ILE A 328 -26.44 -5.46 6.38
N ASP A 329 -27.68 -5.94 6.52
CA ASP A 329 -28.88 -5.07 6.55
C ASP A 329 -29.07 -4.46 7.94
N PHE A 330 -28.71 -3.20 8.10
CA PHE A 330 -28.95 -2.42 9.32
C PHE A 330 -30.36 -1.77 9.34
N GLY A 331 -31.09 -1.82 8.24
CA GLY A 331 -32.25 -0.96 8.00
C GLY A 331 -31.80 0.49 7.78
N THR A 332 -32.63 1.46 8.18
CA THR A 332 -32.23 2.88 8.16
C THR A 332 -31.18 3.13 9.25
N ILE A 333 -30.03 3.68 8.89
CA ILE A 333 -28.97 4.03 9.86
C ILE A 333 -29.44 5.24 10.68
N LEU A 334 -29.42 5.06 11.98
CA LEU A 334 -29.82 6.07 12.96
C LEU A 334 -28.62 6.80 13.56
N ASN A 335 -27.49 6.08 13.77
CA ASN A 335 -26.30 6.67 14.36
C ASN A 335 -25.02 5.91 13.99
N LEU A 336 -23.89 6.62 13.98
CA LEU A 336 -22.52 6.12 13.92
C LEU A 336 -21.82 6.57 15.22
N ILE A 337 -21.46 5.63 16.08
CA ILE A 337 -20.95 5.91 17.43
C ILE A 337 -19.49 5.44 17.51
N PRO A 338 -18.52 6.32 17.71
CA PRO A 338 -17.14 5.95 18.05
C PRO A 338 -17.12 5.05 19.29
N VAL A 339 -16.38 3.93 19.26
CA VAL A 339 -16.23 3.00 20.37
C VAL A 339 -14.80 2.96 20.86
N GLU A 340 -13.85 2.99 19.94
CA GLU A 340 -12.42 2.93 20.27
C GLU A 340 -11.62 3.68 19.19
N ARG A 341 -10.67 4.51 19.66
CA ARG A 341 -9.72 5.23 18.80
C ARG A 341 -8.29 4.82 19.11
N GLY A 342 -7.47 4.80 18.08
CA GLY A 342 -6.02 4.74 18.20
C GLY A 342 -5.41 6.11 18.51
N ALA A 343 -4.11 6.12 18.70
CA ALA A 343 -3.36 7.31 19.12
C ALA A 343 -3.37 8.47 18.11
N SER A 344 -3.69 8.22 16.83
CA SER A 344 -3.86 9.25 15.80
C SER A 344 -5.31 9.77 15.69
N GLY A 345 -6.20 9.32 16.57
CA GLY A 345 -7.64 9.60 16.48
C GLY A 345 -8.38 8.72 15.46
N ARG A 346 -7.69 7.77 14.78
CA ARG A 346 -8.33 6.80 13.89
C ARG A 346 -9.23 5.86 14.67
N LEU A 347 -10.43 5.64 14.17
CA LEU A 347 -11.36 4.67 14.74
C LEU A 347 -10.84 3.25 14.49
N ILE A 348 -10.65 2.51 15.57
CA ILE A 348 -10.38 1.07 15.58
C ILE A 348 -11.72 0.32 15.59
N ARG A 349 -12.73 0.87 16.34
CA ARG A 349 -14.07 0.31 16.43
C ARG A 349 -15.13 1.40 16.30
N LEU A 350 -16.09 1.15 15.42
CA LEU A 350 -17.25 2.00 15.15
C LEU A 350 -18.54 1.20 15.36
N LYS A 351 -19.45 1.67 16.20
CA LYS A 351 -20.78 1.08 16.32
C LYS A 351 -21.74 1.74 15.33
N ILE A 352 -22.29 0.93 14.43
CA ILE A 352 -23.35 1.33 13.51
C ILE A 352 -24.69 0.93 14.15
N VAL A 353 -25.59 1.89 14.29
CA VAL A 353 -26.93 1.70 14.86
C VAL A 353 -27.95 1.95 13.76
N GLY A 354 -28.71 0.95 13.42
CA GLY A 354 -29.83 1.05 12.48
C GLY A 354 -31.14 0.58 13.07
N THR A 355 -32.21 0.68 12.31
CA THR A 355 -33.58 0.30 12.75
C THR A 355 -33.75 -1.20 12.92
N LYS A 356 -32.97 -2.03 12.21
CA LYS A 356 -33.03 -3.49 12.26
C LYS A 356 -31.95 -4.10 13.16
N ARG A 357 -30.80 -3.43 13.29
CA ARG A 357 -29.62 -3.98 13.95
C ARG A 357 -28.67 -2.90 14.44
N ALA A 358 -27.93 -3.21 15.49
CA ALA A 358 -26.78 -2.46 15.93
C ALA A 358 -25.58 -3.40 16.03
N MET A 359 -24.42 -3.00 15.50
CA MET A 359 -23.22 -3.83 15.48
C MET A 359 -21.96 -2.96 15.53
N VAL A 360 -20.90 -3.46 16.18
CA VAL A 360 -19.57 -2.85 16.17
C VAL A 360 -18.78 -3.38 14.97
N ILE A 361 -18.25 -2.46 14.19
CA ILE A 361 -17.38 -2.74 13.02
C ILE A 361 -15.96 -2.27 13.34
N GLY A 362 -14.96 -3.00 12.93
CA GLY A 362 -13.52 -2.71 13.01
C GLY A 362 -12.75 -3.66 12.08
N LYS A 363 -11.45 -3.46 11.75
CA LYS A 363 -10.60 -2.33 12.16
C LYS A 363 -10.63 -1.18 11.15
N GLU A 364 -9.52 -0.44 11.07
CA GLU A 364 -9.36 0.79 10.29
C GLU A 364 -9.86 0.63 8.84
N LEU A 365 -9.32 -0.32 8.09
CA LEU A 365 -9.65 -0.51 6.68
C LEU A 365 -11.08 -1.02 6.48
N GLU A 366 -11.61 -1.89 7.38
CA GLU A 366 -13.00 -2.35 7.29
C GLU A 366 -13.97 -1.19 7.46
N ILE A 367 -13.72 -0.28 8.42
CA ILE A 367 -14.53 0.94 8.63
C ILE A 367 -14.51 1.79 7.35
N ARG A 368 -13.35 2.02 6.74
CA ARG A 368 -13.22 2.80 5.51
C ARG A 368 -13.95 2.18 4.32
N ARG A 369 -13.88 0.87 4.18
CA ARG A 369 -14.50 0.12 3.06
C ARG A 369 -16.01 0.16 3.09
N ILE A 370 -16.62 0.12 4.27
CA ILE A 370 -18.09 0.09 4.38
C ILE A 370 -18.73 1.46 4.33
N LEU A 371 -17.95 2.53 4.56
CA LEU A 371 -18.45 3.92 4.57
C LEU A 371 -18.12 4.68 3.27
N SER A 372 -17.69 3.99 2.22
CA SER A 372 -17.41 4.60 0.91
C SER A 372 -17.63 3.60 -0.22
N GLU A 373 -17.93 4.09 -1.42
CA GLU A 373 -18.01 3.25 -2.63
C GLU A 373 -16.70 2.54 -2.94
N THR A 374 -15.60 3.21 -2.64
CA THR A 374 -14.25 2.65 -2.75
C THR A 374 -13.64 2.47 -1.36
N HIS A 375 -12.89 3.45 -0.89
CA HIS A 375 -12.36 3.52 0.47
C HIS A 375 -12.49 4.96 0.96
N LEU A 376 -13.01 5.15 2.18
CA LEU A 376 -12.97 6.46 2.83
C LEU A 376 -11.51 6.89 3.04
N TYR A 377 -11.23 8.18 3.02
CA TYR A 377 -9.87 8.72 3.12
C TYR A 377 -9.06 8.15 4.29
N SER A 378 -9.64 8.14 5.48
CA SER A 378 -9.10 7.48 6.68
C SER A 378 -10.24 7.10 7.62
N SER A 379 -9.93 6.41 8.73
CA SER A 379 -10.89 6.22 9.82
C SER A 379 -10.78 7.29 10.92
N ALA A 380 -9.91 8.30 10.76
CA ALA A 380 -9.82 9.43 11.68
C ALA A 380 -10.91 10.45 11.35
N PHE A 381 -12.11 10.25 11.83
CA PHE A 381 -13.22 11.18 11.60
C PHE A 381 -14.14 11.29 12.82
N VAL A 382 -14.87 12.41 12.86
CA VAL A 382 -16.01 12.64 13.74
C VAL A 382 -17.28 12.75 12.92
N VAL A 383 -18.42 12.42 13.53
CA VAL A 383 -19.72 12.41 12.87
C VAL A 383 -20.57 13.54 13.40
N ARG A 384 -21.03 14.42 12.51
CA ARG A 384 -22.07 15.40 12.81
C ARG A 384 -23.35 15.04 12.10
N ARG A 385 -24.48 15.34 12.74
CA ARG A 385 -25.78 15.13 12.15
C ARG A 385 -26.51 16.45 11.96
N GLU A 386 -26.92 16.70 10.72
CA GLU A 386 -27.73 17.86 10.35
C GLU A 386 -29.01 17.39 9.65
N GLY A 387 -30.11 17.36 10.40
CA GLY A 387 -31.37 16.83 9.93
C GLY A 387 -31.26 15.36 9.51
N ASN A 388 -31.44 15.07 8.22
CA ASN A 388 -31.32 13.74 7.62
C ASN A 388 -29.91 13.43 7.09
N ARG A 389 -28.91 14.29 7.31
CA ARG A 389 -27.57 14.09 6.79
C ARG A 389 -26.58 13.71 7.87
N PHE A 390 -25.69 12.78 7.52
CA PHE A 390 -24.49 12.46 8.28
C PHE A 390 -23.32 13.16 7.60
N ILE A 391 -22.60 13.98 8.35
CA ILE A 391 -21.40 14.69 7.90
C ILE A 391 -20.21 14.08 8.63
N LEU A 392 -19.30 13.49 7.87
CA LEU A 392 -18.03 12.95 8.36
C LEU A 392 -16.95 14.01 8.14
N LEU A 393 -16.41 14.56 9.23
CA LEU A 393 -15.25 15.46 9.19
C LEU A 393 -14.03 14.66 9.58
N GLY A 394 -13.00 14.64 8.77
CA GLY A 394 -11.89 13.73 8.99
C GLY A 394 -10.51 14.32 8.76
N ALA A 395 -9.49 13.54 9.11
CA ALA A 395 -8.09 13.90 9.06
C ALA A 395 -7.23 12.79 8.47
N GLY A 396 -6.30 13.17 7.59
CA GLY A 396 -5.33 12.27 6.98
C GLY A 396 -5.91 11.36 5.89
N TRP A 397 -5.00 10.62 5.22
CA TRP A 397 -5.32 9.68 4.15
C TRP A 397 -4.49 8.40 4.28
N GLY A 398 -5.17 7.27 4.32
CA GLY A 398 -4.61 5.95 4.58
C GLY A 398 -4.58 5.61 6.07
N HIS A 399 -3.95 4.47 6.36
CA HIS A 399 -3.87 3.90 7.71
C HIS A 399 -3.06 4.74 8.72
N GLY A 400 -2.16 5.60 8.24
CA GLY A 400 -1.40 6.52 9.10
C GLY A 400 -0.19 5.90 9.81
N VAL A 401 0.08 4.60 9.66
CA VAL A 401 1.18 3.91 10.34
C VAL A 401 2.51 4.16 9.62
N GLY A 402 3.56 4.39 10.37
CA GLY A 402 4.92 4.62 9.86
C GLY A 402 5.08 5.96 9.13
N LEU A 403 5.77 5.98 7.98
CA LEU A 403 6.13 7.20 7.27
C LEU A 403 4.90 7.88 6.65
N CYS A 404 4.74 9.17 6.94
CA CYS A 404 3.80 10.06 6.25
C CYS A 404 4.45 10.61 4.98
N GLN A 405 3.97 10.21 3.80
CA GLN A 405 4.58 10.62 2.52
C GLN A 405 4.58 12.15 2.32
N ILE A 406 3.45 12.82 2.61
CA ILE A 406 3.37 14.29 2.50
C ILE A 406 4.28 14.96 3.53
N GLY A 407 4.30 14.49 4.79
CA GLY A 407 5.20 15.01 5.82
C GLY A 407 6.67 14.85 5.44
N ALA A 408 7.05 13.67 4.95
CA ALA A 408 8.40 13.40 4.45
C ALA A 408 8.78 14.28 3.25
N ALA A 409 7.84 14.60 2.35
CA ALA A 409 8.06 15.51 1.24
C ALA A 409 8.35 16.93 1.73
N VAL A 410 7.58 17.44 2.71
CA VAL A 410 7.83 18.73 3.36
C VAL A 410 9.19 18.75 4.07
N MET A 411 9.53 17.69 4.80
CA MET A 411 10.84 17.56 5.44
C MET A 411 11.98 17.62 4.41
N GLY A 412 11.85 16.89 3.29
CA GLY A 412 12.83 16.92 2.21
C GLY A 412 12.94 18.30 1.54
N ALA A 413 11.83 19.00 1.33
CA ALA A 413 11.80 20.37 0.82
C ALA A 413 12.47 21.38 1.77
N LYS A 414 12.42 21.11 3.07
CA LYS A 414 13.14 21.88 4.12
C LYS A 414 14.63 21.50 4.23
N GLY A 415 15.14 20.60 3.38
CA GLY A 415 16.54 20.17 3.38
C GLY A 415 16.89 19.15 4.46
N ILE A 416 15.91 18.51 5.10
CA ILE A 416 16.14 17.45 6.08
C ILE A 416 16.60 16.21 5.31
N PRO A 417 17.74 15.58 5.68
CA PRO A 417 18.28 14.43 4.97
C PRO A 417 17.44 13.16 5.21
N TYR A 418 17.52 12.21 4.28
CA TYR A 418 16.66 11.03 4.23
C TYR A 418 16.75 10.15 5.49
N ASP A 419 17.92 10.00 6.07
CA ASP A 419 18.15 9.26 7.30
C ASP A 419 17.38 9.87 8.49
N ARG A 420 17.37 11.20 8.59
CA ARG A 420 16.60 11.93 9.61
C ARG A 420 15.09 11.84 9.36
N ILE A 421 14.67 11.85 8.09
CA ILE A 421 13.26 11.62 7.73
C ILE A 421 12.84 10.22 8.18
N LEU A 422 13.63 9.20 7.89
CA LEU A 422 13.34 7.81 8.28
C LEU A 422 13.27 7.64 9.80
N LEU A 423 14.29 8.11 10.51
CA LEU A 423 14.36 7.96 11.97
C LEU A 423 13.37 8.84 12.75
N HIS A 424 12.73 9.81 12.09
CA HIS A 424 11.59 10.53 12.64
C HIS A 424 10.34 9.63 12.75
N TYR A 425 10.06 8.81 11.72
CA TYR A 425 8.85 7.97 11.67
C TYR A 425 9.04 6.55 12.19
N TYR A 426 10.27 6.03 12.20
CA TYR A 426 10.59 4.68 12.68
C TYR A 426 11.45 4.76 13.96
N THR A 427 10.78 4.92 15.09
CA THR A 427 11.41 5.18 16.38
C THR A 427 12.32 4.05 16.81
N GLY A 428 13.58 4.38 17.11
CA GLY A 428 14.57 3.39 17.58
C GLY A 428 15.10 2.43 16.50
N ALA A 429 14.63 2.54 15.26
CA ALA A 429 15.19 1.79 14.15
C ALA A 429 16.60 2.29 13.78
N ARG A 430 17.33 1.47 13.04
CA ARG A 430 18.64 1.79 12.46
C ARG A 430 18.59 1.58 10.96
N ILE A 431 19.46 2.31 10.25
CA ILE A 431 19.69 2.07 8.81
C ILE A 431 20.92 1.19 8.72
N GLU A 432 20.76 0.00 8.18
CA GLU A 432 21.84 -0.98 8.03
C GLU A 432 21.90 -1.48 6.59
N LYS A 433 23.10 -1.87 6.15
CA LYS A 433 23.34 -2.36 4.80
C LYS A 433 23.38 -3.88 4.79
N LEU A 434 22.46 -4.53 4.08
CA LEU A 434 22.34 -5.99 4.02
C LEU A 434 23.30 -6.61 3.00
N TYR A 435 23.53 -5.95 1.87
CA TYR A 435 24.37 -6.42 0.77
C TYR A 435 25.05 -5.25 0.07
N GLU A 436 26.16 -5.54 -0.59
CA GLU A 436 26.95 -4.56 -1.33
C GLU A 436 26.65 -4.63 -2.84
N ARG A 437 27.02 -3.58 -3.55
CA ARG A 437 27.03 -3.58 -5.01
C ARG A 437 28.27 -4.37 -5.49
N GLU A 438 28.07 -5.33 -6.40
CA GLU A 438 29.15 -6.02 -7.09
C GLU A 438 29.96 -5.10 -8.01
#